data_c1d3d86d3876110e6138b80ede94e5b4
#
_entry.id   c1d3d86d3876110e6138b80ede94e5b4
#
_cell.length_a   1.000
_cell.length_b   1.000
_cell.length_c   1.000
_cell.angle_alpha   90.00
_cell.angle_beta   90.00
_cell.angle_gamma   90.00
#
_symmetry.space_group_name_H-M   'P 1'
#
loop_
_entity.id
_entity.type
_entity.pdbx_description
1 polymer ?
#
loop_
_entity_poly.entity_id
_entity_poly.type
_entity_poly.pdbx_seq_one_letter_code
_entity_poly.pdbx_strand_id
1 'polypeptide(L)' 'MFQELIDDYRRQAAQYIADALELESRRWRDRDGDQSVATAARKRGLAAMLFELADAYEEQDR' A
#
# COMPACT_ATOMS: atom_id res chain seq x y z
N MET A 1 20.70 -8.26 7.34
CA MET A 1 21.01 -6.87 7.70
C MET A 1 19.84 -5.91 7.46
N PHE A 2 19.08 -6.09 6.38
CA PHE A 2 17.93 -5.23 6.07
C PHE A 2 16.58 -5.83 6.44
N GLN A 3 16.56 -6.91 7.23
CA GLN A 3 15.32 -7.65 7.48
C GLN A 3 14.25 -6.80 8.17
N GLU A 4 14.64 -6.00 9.17
CA GLU A 4 13.69 -5.12 9.86
C GLU A 4 13.10 -4.08 8.91
N LEU A 5 13.94 -3.51 8.04
CA LEU A 5 13.51 -2.52 7.06
C LEU A 5 12.56 -3.14 6.03
N ILE A 6 12.88 -4.34 5.56
CA ILE A 6 12.03 -5.08 4.62
C ILE A 6 10.66 -5.35 5.26
N ASP A 7 10.66 -5.83 6.50
CA ASP A 7 9.42 -6.12 7.22
C ASP A 7 8.58 -4.86 7.43
N ASP A 8 9.22 -3.73 7.76
CA ASP A 8 8.54 -2.45 7.91
C ASP A 8 7.88 -2.00 6.61
N TYR A 9 8.61 -2.07 5.50
CA TYR A 9 8.06 -1.68 4.20
C TYR A 9 6.86 -2.57 3.82
N ARG A 10 6.97 -3.87 4.04
CA ARG A 10 5.88 -4.81 3.75
C ARG A 10 4.66 -4.54 4.62
N ARG A 11 4.88 -4.22 5.89
CA ARG A 11 3.80 -3.89 6.83
C ARG A 11 3.08 -2.61 6.42
N GLN A 12 3.83 -1.57 6.07
CA GLN A 12 3.26 -0.31 5.60
C GLN A 12 2.48 -0.52 4.30
N ALA A 13 3.03 -1.30 3.37
CA ALA A 13 2.35 -1.60 2.12
C ALA A 13 1.03 -2.33 2.37
N ALA A 14 1.03 -3.32 3.25
CA ALA A 14 -0.19 -4.05 3.60
C ALA A 14 -1.24 -3.11 4.22
N GLN A 15 -0.80 -2.15 5.04
CA GLN A 15 -1.70 -1.17 5.64
C GLN A 15 -2.33 -0.27 4.58
N TYR A 16 -1.54 0.17 3.60
CA TYR A 16 -2.07 0.98 2.50
C TYR A 16 -3.10 0.21 1.68
N ILE A 17 -2.85 -1.07 1.44
CA ILE A 17 -3.80 -1.92 0.70
C ILE A 17 -5.08 -2.10 1.51
N ALA A 18 -4.98 -2.34 2.81
CA ALA A 18 -6.15 -2.46 3.68
C ALA A 18 -6.98 -1.17 3.68
N ASP A 19 -6.30 -0.01 3.75
CA ASP A 19 -6.96 1.30 3.68
C ASP A 19 -7.65 1.49 2.32
N ALA A 20 -7.02 1.08 1.24
CA ALA A 20 -7.58 1.19 -0.10
C ALA A 20 -8.84 0.34 -0.23
N LEU A 21 -8.81 -0.88 0.28
CA LEU A 21 -9.98 -1.77 0.26
C LEU A 21 -11.14 -1.19 1.08
N GLU A 22 -10.84 -0.60 2.23
CA GLU A 22 -11.86 0.04 3.05
C GLU A 22 -12.48 1.23 2.32
N LEU A 23 -11.67 2.06 1.67
CA LEU A 23 -12.18 3.19 0.89
C LEU A 23 -13.05 2.73 -0.27
N GLU A 24 -12.66 1.66 -0.96
CA GLU A 24 -13.45 1.10 -2.04
C GLU A 24 -14.79 0.55 -1.55
N SER A 25 -14.83 -0.05 -0.36
CA SER A 25 -16.08 -0.56 0.20
C SER A 25 -17.03 0.56 0.62
N ARG A 26 -16.50 1.73 0.96
CA ARG A 26 -17.29 2.91 1.30
C ARG A 26 -17.85 3.62 0.07
N ARG A 27 -17.34 3.33 -1.10
CA ARG A 27 -17.74 3.93 -2.38
C ARG A 27 -19.26 3.94 -2.57
N TRP A 28 -19.93 2.92 -2.07
CA TRP A 28 -21.37 2.76 -2.23
C TRP A 28 -22.20 3.67 -1.32
N ARG A 29 -21.57 4.29 -0.32
CA ARG A 29 -22.25 5.06 0.71
C ARG A 29 -22.01 6.55 0.60
N ASP A 30 -21.01 6.96 -0.19
CA ASP A 30 -20.59 8.36 -0.27
C ASP A 30 -20.94 8.98 -1.60
N ARG A 31 -21.39 10.24 -1.54
CA ARG A 31 -21.57 11.06 -2.73
C ARG A 31 -20.23 11.38 -3.41
N ASP A 32 -19.13 11.24 -2.66
CA ASP A 32 -17.77 11.51 -3.12
C ASP A 32 -17.04 10.23 -3.51
N GLY A 33 -17.77 9.24 -4.06
CA GLY A 33 -17.19 7.98 -4.49
C GLY A 33 -15.98 8.12 -5.38
N ASP A 34 -15.93 9.17 -6.20
CA ASP A 34 -14.81 9.44 -7.11
C ASP A 34 -13.54 9.76 -6.33
N GLN A 35 -13.65 10.54 -5.23
CA GLN A 35 -12.50 10.85 -4.38
C GLN A 35 -11.99 9.63 -3.66
N SER A 36 -12.89 8.78 -3.19
CA SER A 36 -12.51 7.53 -2.53
C SER A 36 -11.75 6.61 -3.48
N VAL A 37 -12.21 6.51 -4.73
CA VAL A 37 -11.53 5.70 -5.76
C VAL A 37 -10.14 6.27 -6.05
N ALA A 38 -10.02 7.60 -6.21
CA ALA A 38 -8.73 8.24 -6.49
C ALA A 38 -7.75 8.05 -5.31
N THR A 39 -8.23 8.18 -4.08
CA THR A 39 -7.42 7.98 -2.89
C THR A 39 -6.99 6.52 -2.76
N ALA A 40 -7.89 5.57 -3.03
CA ALA A 40 -7.57 4.15 -3.00
C ALA A 40 -6.50 3.81 -4.04
N ALA A 41 -6.63 4.35 -5.26
CA ALA A 41 -5.65 4.14 -6.31
C ALA A 41 -4.27 4.67 -5.91
N ARG A 42 -4.24 5.85 -5.28
CA ARG A 42 -2.99 6.43 -4.78
C ARG A 42 -2.35 5.56 -3.72
N LYS A 43 -3.13 5.05 -2.78
CA LYS A 43 -2.63 4.17 -1.72
C LYS A 43 -2.10 2.86 -2.28
N ARG A 44 -2.75 2.30 -3.29
CA ARG A 44 -2.26 1.10 -3.97
C ARG A 44 -0.94 1.36 -4.68
N GLY A 45 -0.78 2.53 -5.29
CA GLY A 45 0.48 2.93 -5.90
C GLY A 45 1.61 3.04 -4.88
N LEU A 46 1.33 3.64 -3.71
CA LEU A 46 2.30 3.72 -2.63
C LEU A 46 2.66 2.34 -2.11
N ALA A 47 1.68 1.45 -1.97
CA ALA A 47 1.95 0.07 -1.55
C ALA A 47 2.85 -0.65 -2.54
N ALA A 48 2.58 -0.49 -3.84
CA ALA A 48 3.41 -1.09 -4.89
C ALA A 48 4.87 -0.61 -4.79
N MET A 49 5.07 0.69 -4.58
CA MET A 49 6.41 1.26 -4.39
C MET A 49 7.11 0.65 -3.19
N LEU A 50 6.40 0.50 -2.08
CA LEU A 50 6.97 -0.07 -0.86
C LEU A 50 7.34 -1.54 -1.05
N PHE A 51 6.51 -2.31 -1.76
CA PHE A 51 6.84 -3.70 -2.09
C PHE A 51 8.07 -3.79 -2.98
N GLU A 52 8.19 -2.91 -3.97
CA GLU A 52 9.36 -2.86 -4.83
C GLU A 52 10.64 -2.53 -4.04
N LEU A 53 10.55 -1.57 -3.12
CA LEU A 53 11.68 -1.23 -2.26
C LEU A 53 12.07 -2.42 -1.37
N ALA A 54 11.08 -3.09 -0.80
CA ALA A 54 11.34 -4.26 0.04
C ALA A 54 12.05 -5.36 -0.76
N ASP A 55 11.58 -5.62 -1.97
CA ASP A 55 12.19 -6.62 -2.85
C ASP A 55 13.63 -6.25 -3.22
N ALA A 56 13.88 -4.97 -3.50
CA ALA A 56 15.23 -4.49 -3.83
C ALA A 56 16.19 -4.70 -2.66
N TYR A 57 15.75 -4.37 -1.44
CA TYR A 57 16.58 -4.60 -0.25
C TYR A 57 16.79 -6.08 0.01
N GLU A 58 15.77 -6.90 -0.22
CA GLU A 58 15.89 -8.34 -0.06
C GLU A 58 16.93 -8.92 -1.01
N GLU A 59 16.97 -8.46 -2.25
CA GLU A 59 17.98 -8.86 -3.21
C GLU A 59 19.39 -8.45 -2.77
N GLN A 60 19.53 -7.25 -2.23
CA GLN A 60 20.82 -6.76 -1.75
C GLN A 60 21.31 -7.57 -0.55
N ASP A 61 20.40 -8.09 0.25
CA ASP A 61 20.74 -8.85 1.44
C ASP A 61 21.13 -10.32 1.15
N ARG A 62 20.97 -10.77 -0.07
CA ARG A 62 21.43 -12.08 -0.50
C ARG A 62 22.92 -12.00 -0.89
#